data_92554f69e9f548b663d8c93344a0037e
#
_entry.id   92554f69e9f548b663d8c93344a0037e
#
_cell.length_a   1.000
_cell.length_b   1.000
_cell.length_c   1.000
_cell.angle_alpha   90.00
_cell.angle_beta   90.00
_cell.angle_gamma   90.00
#
_symmetry.space_group_name_H-M   'P 1'
#
loop_
_entity.id
_entity.type
_entity.pdbx_description
1 polymer ?
#
loop_
_entity_poly.entity_id
_entity_poly.type
_entity_poly.pdbx_seq_one_letter_code
_entity_poly.pdbx_strand_id
1 'polypeptide(L)'
;RLGIVNLHGGLSPEYRGADCTFWALYNGEPEKVGCTLHYIDAGIDTGKLIAHVSPEIHGDEDELTLFWRAVQDSAEVYSEFIERVGAGEQLGGKPQASKGKLYQVKHRQLSHERALEQKLASGFLRQHVLPRRVTWFTDQSQSPAATETVHI
;
A
#
# COMPACT_ATOMS: atom_id res chain seq x y z
N ARG A 1 2.02 19.01 -15.61
CA ARG A 1 1.93 19.28 -14.16
C ARG A 1 1.97 17.94 -13.44
N LEU A 2 2.98 17.71 -12.61
CA LEU A 2 3.27 16.39 -12.04
C LEU A 2 2.28 15.95 -10.94
N GLY A 3 1.41 16.83 -10.44
CA GLY A 3 0.53 16.53 -9.32
C GLY A 3 1.27 16.50 -7.96
N ILE A 4 0.57 16.04 -6.95
CA ILE A 4 1.11 15.84 -5.59
C ILE A 4 1.00 14.35 -5.27
N VAL A 5 2.06 13.79 -4.70
CA VAL A 5 2.14 12.37 -4.34
C VAL A 5 2.27 12.23 -2.83
N ASN A 6 1.60 11.23 -2.29
CA ASN A 6 1.65 10.87 -0.88
C ASN A 6 2.13 9.43 -0.71
N LEU A 7 2.86 9.18 0.37
CA LEU A 7 3.15 7.85 0.85
C LEU A 7 2.27 7.57 2.07
N HIS A 8 1.28 6.71 1.89
CA HIS A 8 0.32 6.31 2.91
C HIS A 8 0.75 5.00 3.57
N GLY A 9 0.68 4.93 4.90
CA GLY A 9 1.06 3.76 5.70
C GLY A 9 0.00 2.65 5.76
N GLY A 10 -0.64 2.36 4.65
CA GLY A 10 -1.62 1.29 4.48
C GLY A 10 -1.79 0.92 3.02
N LEU A 11 -2.37 -0.24 2.73
CA LEU A 11 -2.69 -0.64 1.36
C LEU A 11 -4.09 -0.15 0.98
N SER A 12 -4.15 0.95 0.23
CA SER A 12 -5.40 1.48 -0.34
C SER A 12 -5.85 0.62 -1.54
N PRO A 13 -7.15 0.40 -1.73
CA PRO A 13 -8.28 1.00 -1.03
C PRO A 13 -8.71 0.30 0.27
N GLU A 14 -8.23 -0.91 0.57
CA GLU A 14 -8.73 -1.70 1.71
C GLU A 14 -8.47 -1.03 3.05
N TYR A 15 -7.28 -0.44 3.23
CA TYR A 15 -6.84 0.19 4.46
C TYR A 15 -6.50 1.65 4.22
N ARG A 16 -7.39 2.57 4.60
CA ARG A 16 -7.23 4.02 4.50
C ARG A 16 -7.27 4.68 5.87
N GLY A 17 -6.63 5.84 6.00
CA GLY A 17 -6.63 6.63 7.23
C GLY A 17 -5.54 6.23 8.21
N ALA A 18 -5.88 6.04 9.48
CA ALA A 18 -4.94 5.85 10.57
C ALA A 18 -4.76 4.38 10.97
N ASP A 19 -3.59 4.06 11.52
CA ASP A 19 -3.28 2.76 12.14
C ASP A 19 -3.48 1.54 11.23
N CYS A 20 -3.24 1.68 9.94
CA CYS A 20 -3.56 0.65 8.95
C CYS A 20 -2.78 -0.65 9.17
N THR A 21 -1.51 -0.58 9.58
CA THR A 21 -0.72 -1.78 9.93
C THR A 21 -1.37 -2.52 11.11
N PHE A 22 -1.77 -1.77 12.16
CA PHE A 22 -2.48 -2.33 13.29
C PHE A 22 -3.74 -3.06 12.85
N TRP A 23 -4.58 -2.42 12.06
CA TRP A 23 -5.86 -2.99 11.64
C TRP A 23 -5.71 -4.17 10.69
N ALA A 24 -4.71 -4.19 9.82
CA ALA A 24 -4.41 -5.35 8.99
C ALA A 24 -4.05 -6.57 9.85
N LEU A 25 -3.18 -6.40 10.85
CA LEU A 25 -2.82 -7.47 11.78
C LEU A 25 -4.00 -7.89 12.66
N TYR A 26 -4.75 -6.92 13.20
CA TYR A 26 -5.93 -7.16 14.02
C TYR A 26 -6.99 -7.98 13.27
N ASN A 27 -7.23 -7.66 12.02
CA ASN A 27 -8.18 -8.37 11.15
C ASN A 27 -7.68 -9.74 10.66
N GLY A 28 -6.44 -10.10 10.95
CA GLY A 28 -5.86 -11.38 10.52
C GLY A 28 -5.43 -11.40 9.05
N GLU A 29 -5.10 -10.21 8.51
CA GLU A 29 -4.71 -10.01 7.10
C GLU A 29 -3.28 -9.44 7.00
N PRO A 30 -2.23 -10.15 7.51
CA PRO A 30 -0.86 -9.65 7.52
C PRO A 30 -0.31 -9.41 6.11
N GLU A 31 -0.83 -10.09 5.10
CA GLU A 31 -0.50 -9.86 3.69
C GLU A 31 -0.93 -8.46 3.20
N LYS A 32 -1.78 -7.78 3.93
CA LYS A 32 -2.21 -6.40 3.64
C LYS A 32 -1.47 -5.34 4.46
N VAL A 33 -0.45 -5.72 5.18
CA VAL A 33 0.51 -4.77 5.77
C VAL A 33 1.35 -4.18 4.64
N GLY A 34 1.47 -2.85 4.61
CA GLY A 34 2.29 -2.18 3.62
C GLY A 34 1.97 -0.70 3.49
N CYS A 35 2.59 -0.07 2.51
CA CYS A 35 2.38 1.32 2.16
C CYS A 35 1.87 1.47 0.73
N THR A 36 1.16 2.55 0.49
CA THR A 36 0.67 2.95 -0.84
C THR A 36 1.30 4.27 -1.24
N LEU A 37 1.98 4.27 -2.38
CA LEU A 37 2.33 5.49 -3.08
C LEU A 37 1.17 5.84 -4.02
N HIS A 38 0.59 7.04 -3.87
CA HIS A 38 -0.57 7.45 -4.64
C HIS A 38 -0.58 8.96 -4.91
N TYR A 39 -1.26 9.37 -5.96
CA TYR A 39 -1.56 10.78 -6.20
C TYR A 39 -2.58 11.28 -5.18
N ILE A 40 -2.43 12.56 -4.77
CA ILE A 40 -3.40 13.19 -3.87
C ILE A 40 -4.59 13.69 -4.70
N ASP A 41 -5.78 13.42 -4.20
CA ASP A 41 -7.05 13.99 -4.63
C ASP A 41 -7.80 14.63 -3.46
N ALA A 42 -9.08 14.90 -3.59
CA ALA A 42 -9.88 15.54 -2.53
C ALA A 42 -10.26 14.61 -1.37
N GLY A 43 -10.07 13.31 -1.52
CA GLY A 43 -10.40 12.32 -0.50
C GLY A 43 -9.20 11.94 0.37
N ILE A 44 -9.47 11.17 1.43
CA ILE A 44 -8.41 10.61 2.27
C ILE A 44 -7.95 9.28 1.65
N ASP A 45 -6.69 9.25 1.20
CA ASP A 45 -6.03 8.09 0.59
C ASP A 45 -6.82 7.44 -0.57
N THR A 46 -7.53 8.26 -1.34
CA THR A 46 -8.41 7.83 -2.44
C THR A 46 -7.86 8.07 -3.83
N GLY A 47 -6.74 8.76 -3.95
CA GLY A 47 -6.14 9.11 -5.23
C GLY A 47 -5.63 7.90 -6.02
N LYS A 48 -5.26 8.14 -7.27
CA LYS A 48 -4.78 7.08 -8.17
C LYS A 48 -3.53 6.40 -7.62
N LEU A 49 -3.53 5.07 -7.59
CA LEU A 49 -2.43 4.24 -7.11
C LEU A 49 -1.23 4.32 -8.05
N ILE A 50 -0.04 4.51 -7.48
CA ILE A 50 1.25 4.44 -8.18
C ILE A 50 1.92 3.11 -7.88
N ALA A 51 2.07 2.76 -6.58
CA ALA A 51 2.66 1.50 -6.16
C ALA A 51 2.11 1.04 -4.80
N HIS A 52 2.09 -0.26 -4.60
CA HIS A 52 1.99 -0.90 -3.29
C HIS A 52 3.34 -1.48 -2.90
N VAL A 53 3.70 -1.33 -1.63
CA VAL A 53 4.94 -1.88 -1.07
C VAL A 53 4.59 -2.61 0.22
N SER A 54 4.78 -3.92 0.25
CA SER A 54 4.56 -4.76 1.43
C SER A 54 5.88 -5.33 1.93
N PRO A 55 6.15 -5.26 3.24
CA PRO A 55 7.41 -5.71 3.81
C PRO A 55 7.51 -7.23 3.81
N GLU A 56 8.72 -7.72 3.95
CA GLU A 56 8.94 -9.10 4.33
C GLU A 56 8.41 -9.36 5.75
N ILE A 57 7.79 -10.51 5.96
CA ILE A 57 7.32 -11.01 7.26
C ILE A 57 8.04 -12.28 7.59
N HIS A 58 8.77 -12.31 8.71
CA HIS A 58 9.54 -13.48 9.18
C HIS A 58 8.75 -14.34 10.18
N GLY A 59 7.76 -13.73 10.86
CA GLY A 59 6.86 -14.45 11.78
C GLY A 59 7.04 -14.14 13.26
N ASP A 60 8.00 -13.30 13.62
CA ASP A 60 8.33 -12.91 15.00
C ASP A 60 8.25 -11.39 15.24
N GLU A 61 7.75 -10.65 14.25
CA GLU A 61 7.64 -9.20 14.35
C GLU A 61 6.47 -8.77 15.22
N ASP A 62 6.59 -7.56 15.75
CA ASP A 62 5.49 -6.77 16.27
C ASP A 62 4.95 -5.77 15.21
N GLU A 63 3.89 -5.07 15.57
CA GLU A 63 3.27 -4.05 14.72
C GLU A 63 4.28 -2.98 14.28
N LEU A 64 5.07 -2.48 15.25
CA LEU A 64 5.98 -1.37 15.01
C LEU A 64 7.12 -1.76 14.06
N THR A 65 7.66 -2.95 14.22
CA THR A 65 8.69 -3.51 13.35
C THR A 65 8.20 -3.62 11.92
N LEU A 66 6.99 -4.15 11.71
CA LEU A 66 6.40 -4.28 10.38
C LEU A 66 6.09 -2.92 9.75
N PHE A 67 5.57 -1.99 10.54
CA PHE A 67 5.30 -0.63 10.07
C PHE A 67 6.58 0.05 9.56
N TRP A 68 7.64 0.06 10.37
CA TRP A 68 8.88 0.73 9.98
C TRP A 68 9.60 0.03 8.82
N ARG A 69 9.54 -1.31 8.75
CA ARG A 69 10.07 -2.05 7.61
C ARG A 69 9.32 -1.67 6.32
N ALA A 70 8.00 -1.59 6.37
CA ALA A 70 7.20 -1.14 5.24
C ALA A 70 7.54 0.29 4.80
N VAL A 71 7.76 1.21 5.76
CA VAL A 71 8.15 2.59 5.47
C VAL A 71 9.54 2.65 4.82
N GLN A 72 10.50 1.90 5.33
CA GLN A 72 11.87 1.84 4.76
C GLN A 72 11.84 1.28 3.33
N ASP A 73 11.17 0.16 3.12
CA ASP A 73 11.00 -0.43 1.78
C ASP A 73 10.32 0.54 0.81
N SER A 74 9.35 1.30 1.30
CA SER A 74 8.62 2.28 0.51
C SER A 74 9.45 3.50 0.14
N ALA A 75 10.40 3.89 0.97
CA ALA A 75 11.32 4.99 0.67
C ALA A 75 12.19 4.68 -0.57
N GLU A 76 12.60 3.42 -0.73
CA GLU A 76 13.32 2.97 -1.93
C GLU A 76 12.46 3.09 -3.19
N VAL A 77 11.22 2.61 -3.11
CA VAL A 77 10.26 2.68 -4.22
C VAL A 77 9.90 4.14 -4.56
N TYR A 78 9.78 4.99 -3.53
CA TYR A 78 9.54 6.42 -3.73
C TYR A 78 10.72 7.10 -4.43
N SER A 79 11.96 6.75 -4.05
CA SER A 79 13.16 7.25 -4.72
C SER A 79 13.20 6.82 -6.19
N GLU A 80 12.90 5.56 -6.48
CA GLU A 80 12.79 5.07 -7.87
C GLU A 80 11.74 5.85 -8.66
N PHE A 81 10.57 6.10 -8.06
CA PHE A 81 9.53 6.93 -8.69
C PHE A 81 10.05 8.32 -9.05
N ILE A 82 10.75 8.99 -8.14
CA ILE A 82 11.32 10.33 -8.37
C ILE A 82 12.37 10.29 -9.50
N GLU A 83 13.22 9.27 -9.53
CA GLU A 83 14.23 9.10 -10.56
C GLU A 83 13.59 8.90 -11.95
N ARG A 84 12.56 8.07 -12.04
CA ARG A 84 11.82 7.82 -13.29
C ARG A 84 11.14 9.10 -13.80
N VAL A 85 10.49 9.84 -12.92
CA VAL A 85 9.89 11.16 -13.26
C VAL A 85 10.97 12.15 -13.69
N GLY A 86 12.10 12.20 -12.98
CA GLY A 86 13.25 13.04 -13.32
C GLY A 86 13.87 12.70 -14.68
N ALA A 87 13.80 11.45 -15.08
CA ALA A 87 14.20 10.98 -16.42
C ALA A 87 13.18 11.29 -17.53
N GLY A 88 12.05 11.92 -17.19
CA GLY A 88 11.01 12.34 -18.14
C GLY A 88 9.90 11.31 -18.36
N GLU A 89 9.85 10.24 -17.56
CA GLU A 89 8.73 9.30 -17.64
C GLU A 89 7.42 9.95 -17.15
N GLN A 90 6.35 9.73 -17.91
CA GLN A 90 5.02 10.13 -17.50
C GLN A 90 4.34 8.96 -16.78
N LEU A 91 4.47 8.93 -15.47
CA LEU A 91 3.91 7.87 -14.67
C LEU A 91 2.46 8.21 -14.30
N GLY A 92 1.53 7.55 -14.95
CA GLY A 92 0.12 7.60 -14.60
C GLY A 92 -0.15 6.88 -13.29
N GLY A 93 -1.42 6.78 -12.91
CA GLY A 93 -1.85 6.01 -11.75
C GLY A 93 -3.13 5.26 -12.07
N LYS A 94 -3.33 4.11 -11.41
CA LYS A 94 -4.55 3.31 -11.53
C LYS A 94 -5.62 3.84 -10.58
N PRO A 95 -6.84 4.17 -11.05
CA PRO A 95 -7.94 4.49 -10.16
C PRO A 95 -8.22 3.36 -9.17
N GLN A 96 -8.56 3.72 -7.95
CA GLN A 96 -8.96 2.73 -6.95
C GLN A 96 -10.34 2.15 -7.29
N ALA A 97 -10.47 0.81 -7.20
CA ALA A 97 -11.70 0.10 -7.58
C ALA A 97 -12.86 0.31 -6.58
N SER A 98 -12.55 0.70 -5.36
CA SER A 98 -13.53 0.94 -4.29
C SER A 98 -13.03 2.03 -3.34
N LYS A 99 -13.90 2.49 -2.44
CA LYS A 99 -13.47 3.42 -1.38
C LYS A 99 -12.84 2.73 -0.17
N GLY A 100 -12.98 1.41 -0.03
CA GLY A 100 -12.47 0.67 1.12
C GLY A 100 -12.92 1.22 2.47
N LYS A 101 -12.30 0.75 3.55
CA LYS A 101 -12.62 1.21 4.90
C LYS A 101 -11.68 2.34 5.34
N LEU A 102 -12.28 3.40 5.88
CA LEU A 102 -11.54 4.51 6.50
C LEU A 102 -11.41 4.26 8.00
N TYR A 103 -10.21 4.03 8.46
CA TYR A 103 -9.89 3.90 9.88
C TYR A 103 -9.52 5.27 10.46
N GLN A 104 -9.97 5.53 11.69
CA GLN A 104 -9.66 6.76 12.43
C GLN A 104 -9.02 6.41 13.76
N VAL A 105 -8.18 7.28 14.28
CA VAL A 105 -7.48 7.08 15.57
C VAL A 105 -8.43 6.67 16.69
N LYS A 106 -9.62 7.28 16.76
CA LYS A 106 -10.65 6.98 17.78
C LYS A 106 -11.18 5.55 17.75
N HIS A 107 -10.99 4.82 16.63
CA HIS A 107 -11.44 3.44 16.51
C HIS A 107 -10.54 2.46 17.28
N ARG A 108 -9.26 2.81 17.46
CA ARG A 108 -8.28 1.99 18.15
C ARG A 108 -8.40 2.19 19.66
N GLN A 109 -8.95 1.20 20.34
CA GLN A 109 -9.20 1.20 21.79
C GLN A 109 -8.28 0.21 22.48
N LEU A 110 -8.13 0.32 23.81
CA LEU A 110 -7.29 -0.56 24.62
C LEU A 110 -7.67 -2.05 24.48
N SER A 111 -8.95 -2.34 24.29
CA SER A 111 -9.41 -3.73 24.05
C SER A 111 -8.85 -4.29 22.75
N HIS A 112 -8.75 -3.47 21.70
CA HIS A 112 -8.15 -3.87 20.41
C HIS A 112 -6.64 -4.09 20.57
N GLU A 113 -5.94 -3.22 21.29
CA GLU A 113 -4.51 -3.35 21.59
C GLU A 113 -4.21 -4.69 22.26
N ARG A 114 -4.94 -5.01 23.32
CA ARG A 114 -4.78 -6.26 24.08
C ARG A 114 -5.07 -7.50 23.21
N ALA A 115 -6.09 -7.43 22.38
CA ALA A 115 -6.43 -8.52 21.47
C ALA A 115 -5.33 -8.77 20.44
N LEU A 116 -4.75 -7.72 19.86
CA LEU A 116 -3.63 -7.86 18.94
C LEU A 116 -2.38 -8.39 19.64
N GLU A 117 -2.05 -7.88 20.83
CA GLU A 117 -0.93 -8.36 21.62
C GLU A 117 -1.02 -9.88 21.88
N GLN A 118 -2.20 -10.35 22.32
CA GLN A 118 -2.46 -11.77 22.54
C GLN A 118 -2.34 -12.59 21.24
N LYS A 119 -2.86 -12.07 20.12
CA LYS A 119 -2.77 -12.72 18.82
C LYS A 119 -1.31 -12.90 18.38
N LEU A 120 -0.50 -11.85 18.50
CA LEU A 120 0.92 -11.91 18.15
C LEU A 120 1.70 -12.84 19.08
N ALA A 121 1.44 -12.76 20.39
CA ALA A 121 2.06 -13.64 21.38
C ALA A 121 1.73 -15.12 21.14
N SER A 122 0.58 -15.45 20.59
CA SER A 122 0.20 -16.83 20.22
C SER A 122 0.95 -17.39 19.01
N GLY A 123 1.79 -16.60 18.34
CA GLY A 123 2.55 -17.00 17.17
C GLY A 123 1.78 -16.92 15.85
N PHE A 124 0.74 -16.09 15.81
CA PHE A 124 -0.08 -15.90 14.62
C PHE A 124 0.72 -15.61 13.35
N LEU A 125 1.74 -14.74 13.41
CA LEU A 125 2.55 -14.38 12.25
C LEU A 125 3.46 -15.52 11.75
N ARG A 126 3.77 -16.50 12.57
CA ARG A 126 4.60 -17.65 12.13
C ARG A 126 3.98 -18.46 11.01
N GLN A 127 2.66 -18.38 10.86
CA GLN A 127 1.93 -19.04 9.78
C GLN A 127 1.80 -18.16 8.53
N HIS A 128 2.31 -16.93 8.58
CA HIS A 128 2.17 -15.90 7.54
C HIS A 128 3.53 -15.33 7.12
N VAL A 129 4.54 -16.18 7.01
CA VAL A 129 5.84 -15.78 6.46
C VAL A 129 5.66 -15.38 5.00
N LEU A 130 6.06 -14.16 4.65
CA LEU A 130 5.85 -13.58 3.32
C LEU A 130 7.12 -12.86 2.85
N PRO A 131 7.46 -12.94 1.56
CA PRO A 131 8.53 -12.13 0.99
C PRO A 131 8.09 -10.66 0.87
N ARG A 132 9.06 -9.76 0.74
CA ARG A 132 8.81 -8.38 0.30
C ARG A 132 8.11 -8.38 -1.07
N ARG A 133 7.12 -7.54 -1.25
CA ARG A 133 6.35 -7.41 -2.49
C ARG A 133 6.22 -5.95 -2.89
N VAL A 134 6.49 -5.67 -4.15
CA VAL A 134 6.26 -4.36 -4.76
C VAL A 134 5.37 -4.55 -5.97
N THR A 135 4.30 -3.78 -6.05
CA THR A 135 3.40 -3.77 -7.21
C THR A 135 3.31 -2.36 -7.77
N TRP A 136 3.75 -2.17 -8.99
CA TRP A 136 3.60 -0.93 -9.73
C TRP A 136 2.29 -0.93 -10.52
N PHE A 137 1.57 0.19 -10.44
CA PHE A 137 0.33 0.41 -11.19
C PHE A 137 0.50 1.35 -12.38
N THR A 138 1.72 1.81 -12.62
CA THR A 138 2.08 2.75 -13.67
C THR A 138 2.51 2.08 -14.98
N ASP A 139 2.88 0.81 -14.92
CA ASP A 139 3.47 0.06 -16.05
C ASP A 139 2.43 -0.55 -17.00
N GLN A 140 1.16 -0.18 -16.88
CA GLN A 140 0.18 -0.46 -17.91
C GLN A 140 0.45 0.47 -19.08
N SER A 141 1.44 0.11 -19.92
CA SER A 141 1.56 0.63 -21.26
C SER A 141 0.20 0.44 -21.94
N GLN A 142 -0.43 1.53 -22.34
CA GLN A 142 -1.49 1.47 -23.35
C GLN A 142 -0.83 0.83 -24.59
N SER A 143 -1.15 -0.42 -24.85
CA SER A 143 -0.93 -0.99 -26.17
C SER A 143 -1.61 -0.04 -27.16
N PRO A 144 -0.91 0.47 -28.17
CA PRO A 144 -1.55 1.25 -29.21
C PRO A 144 -2.66 0.37 -29.80
N ALA A 145 -3.87 0.91 -29.83
CA ALA A 145 -4.99 0.28 -30.49
C ALA A 145 -4.54 -0.14 -31.89
N ALA A 146 -4.66 -1.43 -32.18
CA ALA A 146 -4.43 -1.95 -33.51
C ALA A 146 -5.32 -1.16 -34.47
N THR A 147 -4.71 -0.39 -35.34
CA THR A 147 -5.39 0.28 -36.44
C THR A 147 -5.84 -0.84 -37.40
N GLU A 148 -7.12 -1.21 -37.31
CA GLU A 148 -7.73 -2.03 -38.38
C GLU A 148 -7.64 -1.29 -39.68
N THR A 149 -6.74 -1.73 -40.50
CA THR A 149 -6.69 -1.30 -41.93
C THR A 149 -7.83 -2.02 -42.65
N VAL A 150 -8.94 -1.31 -42.83
CA VAL A 150 -9.99 -1.75 -43.73
C VAL A 150 -9.43 -1.64 -45.16
N HIS A 151 -9.19 -2.76 -45.79
CA HIS A 151 -8.98 -2.80 -47.25
C HIS A 151 -10.38 -2.85 -47.88
N ILE A 152 -10.64 -1.80 -48.68
CA ILE A 152 -11.74 -1.73 -49.67
C ILE A 152 -11.31 -2.53 -50.91
#